data_e93690fba8a7087bbb92039d4eaa3b25
#
_entry.id   e93690fba8a7087bbb92039d4eaa3b25
#
_cell.length_a   1.000
_cell.length_b   1.000
_cell.length_c   1.000
_cell.angle_alpha   90.00
_cell.angle_beta   90.00
_cell.angle_gamma   90.00
#
_symmetry.space_group_name_H-M   'P 1'
#
loop_
_entity.id
_entity.type
_entity.pdbx_description
1 polymer ?
#
loop_
_entity_poly.entity_id
_entity_poly.type
_entity_poly.pdbx_seq_one_letter_code
_entity_poly.pdbx_strand_id
1 'polypeptide(L)'
;MTLTLKSPAFREEEKIPDRYARGHGNVSPPLEWSGAPEGTRSFALLIEDPDAPRGLFRHWAVHDIPPDQTRLEEGEGRPDSDLRQGANDFGNTGYDGPQPPEGDGPHHYRIRLAALDTDHLDVGPRQRAEAVWDAAQGHILEETELVGIYEQ
;
A
#
# COMPACT_ATOMS: atom_id res chain seq x y z
N MET A 1 -19.49 -10.20 7.01
CA MET A 1 -18.06 -10.49 7.08
C MET A 1 -17.29 -9.19 6.94
N THR A 2 -16.14 -9.10 7.59
CA THR A 2 -15.33 -7.90 7.63
C THR A 2 -14.13 -8.05 6.71
N LEU A 3 -13.79 -7.01 5.97
CA LEU A 3 -12.57 -6.99 5.16
C LEU A 3 -11.35 -7.07 6.08
N THR A 4 -10.46 -8.01 5.81
CA THR A 4 -9.23 -8.19 6.58
C THR A 4 -8.03 -8.23 5.65
N LEU A 5 -6.92 -7.64 6.11
CA LEU A 5 -5.66 -7.56 5.36
C LEU A 5 -4.55 -8.14 6.22
N LYS A 6 -3.72 -9.00 5.63
CA LYS A 6 -2.56 -9.55 6.33
C LYS A 6 -1.42 -9.79 5.34
N SER A 7 -0.23 -10.02 5.89
CA SER A 7 0.94 -10.40 5.11
C SER A 7 1.47 -11.74 5.62
N PRO A 8 1.85 -12.67 4.73
CA PRO A 8 2.56 -13.87 5.18
C PRO A 8 3.98 -13.59 5.68
N ALA A 9 4.49 -12.37 5.46
CA ALA A 9 5.87 -12.02 5.80
C ALA A 9 6.03 -11.40 7.19
N PHE A 10 4.98 -10.76 7.73
CA PHE A 10 5.00 -10.15 9.06
C PHE A 10 3.59 -9.98 9.60
N ARG A 11 3.46 -9.91 10.91
CA ARG A 11 2.17 -9.74 11.58
C ARG A 11 1.94 -8.27 11.95
N GLU A 12 0.70 -7.97 12.34
CA GLU A 12 0.31 -6.65 12.84
C GLU A 12 1.24 -6.17 13.93
N GLU A 13 1.78 -4.96 13.74
CA GLU A 13 2.69 -4.27 14.67
C GLU A 13 4.03 -4.97 14.90
N GLU A 14 4.39 -5.91 14.03
CA GLU A 14 5.71 -6.52 14.06
C GLU A 14 6.65 -5.85 13.06
N LYS A 15 7.94 -6.12 13.20
CA LYS A 15 8.96 -5.55 12.29
C LYS A 15 8.74 -6.03 10.87
N ILE A 16 8.78 -5.08 9.94
CA ILE A 16 8.83 -5.39 8.51
C ILE A 16 10.24 -5.93 8.23
N PRO A 17 10.36 -7.13 7.61
CA PRO A 17 11.69 -7.68 7.31
C PRO A 17 12.53 -6.76 6.43
N ASP A 18 13.84 -6.81 6.62
CA ASP A 18 14.80 -5.91 5.95
C ASP A 18 14.71 -5.95 4.42
N ARG A 19 14.38 -7.10 3.83
CA ARG A 19 14.31 -7.23 2.37
C ARG A 19 13.30 -6.29 1.73
N TYR A 20 12.34 -5.81 2.49
CA TYR A 20 11.31 -4.88 1.98
C TYR A 20 11.70 -3.42 2.18
N ALA A 21 12.79 -3.17 2.90
CA ALA A 21 13.28 -1.81 3.14
C ALA A 21 14.08 -1.28 1.95
N ARG A 22 14.00 0.03 1.74
CA ARG A 22 14.61 0.68 0.57
C ARG A 22 16.13 0.52 0.52
N GLY A 23 16.79 0.51 1.66
CA GLY A 23 18.25 0.36 1.72
C GLY A 23 18.74 -1.08 1.56
N HIS A 24 17.83 -2.03 1.45
CA HIS A 24 18.14 -3.45 1.31
C HIS A 24 17.58 -3.97 -0.02
N GLY A 25 16.66 -4.93 0.00
CA GLY A 25 16.10 -5.46 -1.24
C GLY A 25 15.13 -4.54 -1.96
N ASN A 26 14.45 -3.71 -1.21
CA ASN A 26 13.43 -2.79 -1.72
C ASN A 26 12.34 -3.50 -2.51
N VAL A 27 11.93 -4.67 -2.05
CA VAL A 27 10.93 -5.52 -2.68
C VAL A 27 9.60 -5.27 -1.99
N SER A 28 8.50 -5.16 -2.75
CA SER A 28 7.19 -5.00 -2.13
C SER A 28 6.78 -6.27 -1.40
N PRO A 29 6.16 -6.16 -0.20
CA PRO A 29 5.79 -7.33 0.57
C PRO A 29 4.61 -8.06 -0.06
N PRO A 30 4.49 -9.38 0.19
CA PRO A 30 3.29 -10.10 -0.20
C PRO A 30 2.16 -9.69 0.72
N LEU A 31 0.96 -9.54 0.16
CA LEU A 31 -0.23 -9.14 0.90
C LEU A 31 -1.39 -10.02 0.47
N GLU A 32 -2.29 -10.31 1.40
CA GLU A 32 -3.51 -11.05 1.08
C GLU A 32 -4.68 -10.52 1.89
N TRP A 33 -5.88 -10.64 1.34
CA TRP A 33 -7.08 -10.13 1.98
C TRP A 33 -8.27 -11.02 1.70
N SER A 34 -9.30 -10.84 2.53
CA SER A 34 -10.55 -11.57 2.42
C SER A 34 -11.68 -10.75 3.04
N GLY A 35 -12.92 -11.18 2.80
CA GLY A 35 -14.06 -10.56 3.42
C GLY A 35 -14.54 -9.27 2.76
N ALA A 36 -14.27 -9.10 1.47
CA ALA A 36 -14.75 -7.93 0.75
C ALA A 36 -16.28 -7.82 0.83
N PRO A 37 -16.83 -6.62 1.05
CA PRO A 37 -18.27 -6.44 1.10
C PRO A 37 -18.92 -6.68 -0.25
N GLU A 38 -20.22 -7.02 -0.20
CA GLU A 38 -21.01 -7.13 -1.41
C GLU A 38 -21.02 -5.78 -2.13
N GLY A 39 -20.91 -5.82 -3.45
CA GLY A 39 -20.85 -4.58 -4.24
C GLY A 39 -19.45 -4.12 -4.55
N THR A 40 -18.43 -4.81 -4.05
CA THR A 40 -17.03 -4.46 -4.37
C THR A 40 -16.77 -4.67 -5.86
N ARG A 41 -16.25 -3.63 -6.51
CA ARG A 41 -15.92 -3.66 -7.95
C ARG A 41 -14.43 -3.52 -8.21
N SER A 42 -13.67 -3.04 -7.24
CA SER A 42 -12.20 -2.99 -7.30
C SER A 42 -11.65 -2.75 -5.90
N PHE A 43 -10.31 -2.83 -5.79
CA PHE A 43 -9.61 -2.45 -4.57
C PHE A 43 -8.55 -1.40 -4.88
N ALA A 44 -8.24 -0.58 -3.87
CA ALA A 44 -7.11 0.33 -3.88
C ALA A 44 -6.26 0.08 -2.64
N LEU A 45 -4.96 0.24 -2.78
CA LEU A 45 -3.99 0.02 -1.71
C LEU A 45 -3.10 1.24 -1.56
N LEU A 46 -2.80 1.60 -0.30
CA LEU A 46 -1.87 2.67 0.01
C LEU A 46 -0.98 2.25 1.16
N ILE A 47 0.33 2.43 1.02
CA ILE A 47 1.28 2.31 2.13
C ILE A 47 1.79 3.70 2.45
N GLU A 48 1.66 4.12 3.71
CA GLU A 48 2.08 5.43 4.16
C GLU A 48 2.76 5.39 5.52
N ASP A 49 3.63 6.36 5.76
CA ASP A 49 4.35 6.53 7.03
C ASP A 49 3.96 7.88 7.64
N PRO A 50 3.09 7.89 8.68
CA PRO A 50 2.73 9.13 9.36
C PRO A 50 3.81 9.65 10.30
N ASP A 51 4.84 8.86 10.57
CA ASP A 51 5.93 9.22 11.50
C ASP A 51 7.13 9.87 10.79
N ALA A 52 7.05 10.07 9.49
CA ALA A 52 8.14 10.66 8.72
C ALA A 52 8.45 12.08 9.22
N PRO A 53 9.74 12.52 9.19
CA PRO A 53 10.14 13.80 9.78
C PRO A 53 9.39 15.02 9.26
N ARG A 54 8.96 14.99 8.00
CA ARG A 54 8.26 16.12 7.37
C ARG A 54 6.75 15.91 7.28
N GLY A 55 6.23 14.90 7.98
CA GLY A 55 4.82 14.55 7.95
C GLY A 55 4.57 13.31 7.10
N LEU A 56 3.32 13.09 6.76
CA LEU A 56 2.88 11.89 6.05
C LEU A 56 3.67 11.66 4.76
N PHE A 57 4.26 10.47 4.64
CA PHE A 57 5.05 10.06 3.47
C PHE A 57 4.43 8.81 2.85
N ARG A 58 4.20 8.83 1.54
CA ARG A 58 3.52 7.74 0.83
C ARG A 58 4.53 6.89 0.07
N HIS A 59 4.50 5.59 0.35
CA HIS A 59 5.48 4.63 -0.19
C HIS A 59 4.96 3.85 -1.39
N TRP A 60 3.64 3.65 -1.50
CA TRP A 60 3.06 2.83 -2.58
C TRP A 60 1.58 3.08 -2.68
N ALA A 61 1.08 3.22 -3.91
CA ALA A 61 -0.35 3.29 -4.19
C ALA A 61 -0.65 2.40 -5.39
N VAL A 62 -1.67 1.55 -5.24
CA VAL A 62 -2.14 0.66 -6.30
C VAL A 62 -3.64 0.85 -6.42
N HIS A 63 -4.16 0.84 -7.64
CA HIS A 63 -5.60 0.98 -7.85
C HIS A 63 -6.06 0.06 -8.97
N ASP A 64 -7.37 0.03 -9.18
CA ASP A 64 -7.99 -0.80 -10.22
C ASP A 64 -7.62 -2.29 -10.06
N ILE A 65 -7.46 -2.74 -8.81
CA ILE A 65 -7.24 -4.15 -8.52
C ILE A 65 -8.59 -4.85 -8.70
N PRO A 66 -8.67 -5.90 -9.55
CA PRO A 66 -9.94 -6.57 -9.82
C PRO A 66 -10.61 -7.12 -8.56
N PRO A 67 -11.96 -7.16 -8.51
CA PRO A 67 -12.66 -7.57 -7.29
C PRO A 67 -12.49 -9.06 -6.94
N ASP A 68 -12.08 -9.89 -7.89
CA ASP A 68 -11.81 -11.30 -7.66
C ASP A 68 -10.35 -11.58 -7.28
N GLN A 69 -9.50 -10.55 -7.27
CA GLN A 69 -8.13 -10.69 -6.82
C GLN A 69 -8.09 -10.48 -5.30
N THR A 70 -7.41 -11.40 -4.59
CA THR A 70 -7.36 -11.39 -3.13
C THR A 70 -5.95 -11.30 -2.57
N ARG A 71 -4.96 -11.04 -3.42
CA ARG A 71 -3.58 -10.92 -2.97
C ARG A 71 -2.70 -10.19 -3.97
N LEU A 72 -1.57 -9.70 -3.47
CA LEU A 72 -0.45 -9.22 -4.25
C LEU A 72 0.75 -10.07 -3.91
N GLU A 73 1.45 -10.55 -4.95
CA GLU A 73 2.65 -11.34 -4.74
C GLU A 73 3.82 -10.45 -4.35
N GLU A 74 4.78 -11.02 -3.66
CA GLU A 74 6.02 -10.32 -3.33
C GLU A 74 6.68 -9.79 -4.61
N GLY A 75 7.08 -8.53 -4.59
CA GLY A 75 7.80 -7.92 -5.72
C GLY A 75 6.92 -7.36 -6.83
N GLU A 76 5.60 -7.43 -6.69
CA GLU A 76 4.71 -6.86 -7.72
C GLU A 76 4.74 -5.34 -7.79
N GLY A 77 5.31 -4.68 -6.78
CA GLY A 77 5.39 -3.22 -6.74
C GLY A 77 6.48 -2.61 -7.61
N ARG A 78 7.15 -3.39 -8.45
CA ARG A 78 8.15 -2.85 -9.37
C ARG A 78 7.49 -1.95 -10.42
N PRO A 79 8.21 -0.95 -10.96
CA PRO A 79 7.61 0.03 -11.88
C PRO A 79 7.07 -0.56 -13.18
N ASP A 80 7.61 -1.69 -13.62
CA ASP A 80 7.24 -2.34 -14.89
C ASP A 80 6.23 -3.48 -14.72
N SER A 81 5.61 -3.60 -13.56
CA SER A 81 4.58 -4.62 -13.34
C SER A 81 3.27 -4.24 -14.05
N ASP A 82 2.35 -5.21 -14.12
CA ASP A 82 1.03 -4.99 -14.72
C ASP A 82 0.08 -4.22 -13.81
N LEU A 83 0.47 -3.95 -12.57
CA LEU A 83 -0.37 -3.20 -11.64
C LEU A 83 -0.48 -1.75 -12.06
N ARG A 84 -1.65 -1.15 -11.81
CA ARG A 84 -1.83 0.29 -11.95
C ARG A 84 -1.34 0.95 -10.67
N GLN A 85 -0.26 1.69 -10.79
CA GLN A 85 0.44 2.24 -9.64
C GLN A 85 0.62 3.74 -9.78
N GLY A 86 0.54 4.45 -8.66
CA GLY A 86 0.85 5.86 -8.59
C GLY A 86 2.32 6.11 -8.31
N ALA A 87 2.73 7.36 -8.38
CA ALA A 87 4.06 7.79 -8.00
C ALA A 87 4.14 7.97 -6.48
N ASN A 88 5.14 7.38 -5.86
CA ASN A 88 5.36 7.53 -4.42
C ASN A 88 6.07 8.87 -4.13
N ASP A 89 6.24 9.18 -2.85
CA ASP A 89 6.82 10.46 -2.46
C ASP A 89 8.34 10.54 -2.65
N PHE A 90 8.99 9.45 -3.05
CA PHE A 90 10.36 9.51 -3.58
C PHE A 90 10.39 9.96 -5.06
N GLY A 91 9.22 10.02 -5.71
CA GLY A 91 9.11 10.38 -7.11
C GLY A 91 9.15 9.20 -8.08
N ASN A 92 9.08 7.98 -7.57
CA ASN A 92 9.14 6.77 -8.40
C ASN A 92 7.77 6.13 -8.53
N THR A 93 7.46 5.60 -9.70
CA THR A 93 6.25 4.79 -9.88
C THR A 93 6.46 3.43 -9.22
N GLY A 94 5.51 3.02 -8.38
CA GLY A 94 5.57 1.73 -7.71
C GLY A 94 5.97 1.82 -6.25
N TYR A 95 6.53 0.72 -5.76
CA TYR A 95 6.91 0.58 -4.35
C TYR A 95 8.34 1.04 -4.10
N ASP A 96 8.49 1.85 -3.06
CA ASP A 96 9.77 2.05 -2.39
C ASP A 96 9.55 1.82 -0.90
N GLY A 97 10.42 1.05 -0.29
CA GLY A 97 10.24 0.58 1.07
C GLY A 97 10.65 1.56 2.16
N PRO A 98 10.52 1.14 3.41
CA PRO A 98 10.93 1.93 4.56
C PRO A 98 12.38 2.39 4.49
N GLN A 99 12.60 3.65 4.82
CA GLN A 99 13.94 4.22 4.96
C GLN A 99 13.92 5.33 6.01
N PRO A 100 13.53 4.99 7.27
CA PRO A 100 13.52 6.01 8.31
C PRO A 100 14.95 6.45 8.63
N PRO A 101 15.14 7.72 9.05
CA PRO A 101 16.47 8.18 9.44
C PRO A 101 17.05 7.33 10.56
N GLU A 102 18.36 7.06 10.50
CA GLU A 102 19.04 6.31 11.54
C GLU A 102 18.91 7.05 12.88
N GLY A 103 18.54 6.30 13.92
CA GLY A 103 18.35 6.87 15.26
C GLY A 103 17.04 7.60 15.48
N ASP A 104 16.15 7.65 14.48
CA ASP A 104 14.85 8.33 14.60
C ASP A 104 13.81 7.51 15.38
N GLY A 105 14.13 6.27 15.70
CA GLY A 105 13.22 5.35 16.36
C GLY A 105 12.32 4.63 15.37
N PRO A 106 11.36 3.84 15.89
CA PRO A 106 10.47 3.05 15.03
C PRO A 106 9.46 3.94 14.31
N HIS A 107 9.28 3.68 13.02
CA HIS A 107 8.22 4.27 12.22
C HIS A 107 7.14 3.23 11.96
N HIS A 108 5.88 3.67 11.94
CA HIS A 108 4.72 2.82 11.70
C HIS A 108 4.29 2.98 10.25
N TYR A 109 4.30 1.89 9.50
CA TYR A 109 3.90 1.88 8.10
C TYR A 109 2.49 1.34 8.01
N ARG A 110 1.55 2.20 7.63
CA ARG A 110 0.14 1.84 7.51
C ARG A 110 -0.10 1.31 6.11
N ILE A 111 -0.45 0.04 6.02
CA ILE A 111 -0.84 -0.60 4.76
C ILE A 111 -2.36 -0.60 4.75
N ARG A 112 -2.95 0.25 3.91
CA ARG A 112 -4.39 0.47 3.87
C ARG A 112 -4.97 -0.13 2.60
N LEU A 113 -6.03 -0.90 2.76
CA LEU A 113 -6.75 -1.51 1.65
C LEU A 113 -8.19 -1.05 1.69
N ALA A 114 -8.70 -0.55 0.57
CA ALA A 114 -10.09 -0.11 0.44
C ALA A 114 -10.80 -0.93 -0.62
N ALA A 115 -12.00 -1.41 -0.30
CA ALA A 115 -12.92 -2.02 -1.25
C ALA A 115 -13.78 -0.90 -1.83
N LEU A 116 -13.83 -0.80 -3.17
CA LEU A 116 -14.46 0.31 -3.86
C LEU A 116 -15.69 -0.14 -4.64
N ASP A 117 -16.64 0.77 -4.79
CA ASP A 117 -17.86 0.55 -5.58
C ASP A 117 -17.71 0.90 -7.06
N THR A 118 -16.51 1.20 -7.51
CA THR A 118 -16.18 1.48 -8.90
C THR A 118 -15.09 0.53 -9.37
N ASP A 119 -15.12 0.16 -10.65
CA ASP A 119 -14.12 -0.72 -11.24
C ASP A 119 -12.90 0.03 -11.77
N HIS A 120 -12.97 1.36 -11.82
CA HIS A 120 -11.90 2.18 -12.36
C HIS A 120 -11.86 3.54 -11.64
N LEU A 121 -10.66 3.98 -11.26
CA LEU A 121 -10.46 5.34 -10.76
C LEU A 121 -9.97 6.23 -11.90
N ASP A 122 -10.56 7.42 -12.00
CA ASP A 122 -10.19 8.38 -13.03
C ASP A 122 -8.92 9.12 -12.63
N VAL A 123 -7.79 8.40 -12.70
CA VAL A 123 -6.46 8.95 -12.46
C VAL A 123 -5.58 8.61 -13.64
N GLY A 124 -4.79 9.56 -14.08
CA GLY A 124 -3.84 9.34 -15.16
C GLY A 124 -2.66 8.45 -14.75
N PRO A 125 -1.88 7.97 -15.71
CA PRO A 125 -0.65 7.25 -15.39
C PRO A 125 0.33 8.17 -14.67
N ARG A 126 1.07 7.63 -13.70
CA ARG A 126 2.06 8.38 -12.92
C ARG A 126 1.48 9.48 -12.04
N GLN A 127 0.18 9.44 -11.76
CA GLN A 127 -0.39 10.35 -10.77
C GLN A 127 0.23 10.03 -9.41
N ARG A 128 0.34 11.06 -8.56
CA ARG A 128 0.89 10.88 -7.22
C ARG A 128 -0.01 9.97 -6.40
N ALA A 129 0.61 9.22 -5.47
CA ALA A 129 -0.12 8.35 -4.54
C ALA A 129 -1.24 9.09 -3.84
N GLU A 130 -1.01 10.35 -3.45
CA GLU A 130 -2.03 11.20 -2.86
C GLU A 130 -3.26 11.34 -3.77
N ALA A 131 -3.04 11.60 -5.06
CA ALA A 131 -4.14 11.76 -6.02
C ALA A 131 -4.93 10.46 -6.20
N VAL A 132 -4.24 9.32 -6.20
CA VAL A 132 -4.90 8.00 -6.27
C VAL A 132 -5.83 7.81 -5.09
N TRP A 133 -5.34 8.08 -3.88
CA TRP A 133 -6.13 7.88 -2.67
C TRP A 133 -7.28 8.87 -2.58
N ASP A 134 -7.06 10.12 -2.99
CA ASP A 134 -8.12 11.13 -3.03
C ASP A 134 -9.24 10.71 -4.00
N ALA A 135 -8.89 10.16 -5.16
CA ALA A 135 -9.87 9.68 -6.12
C ALA A 135 -10.71 8.52 -5.57
N ALA A 136 -10.13 7.71 -4.69
CA ALA A 136 -10.82 6.58 -4.08
C ALA A 136 -11.84 7.01 -3.02
N GLN A 137 -11.67 8.18 -2.40
CA GLN A 137 -12.42 8.57 -1.20
C GLN A 137 -13.94 8.54 -1.35
N GLY A 138 -14.46 8.90 -2.51
CA GLY A 138 -15.90 8.91 -2.74
C GLY A 138 -16.50 7.54 -3.06
N HIS A 139 -15.68 6.48 -3.11
CA HIS A 139 -16.08 5.17 -3.57
C HIS A 139 -15.88 4.07 -2.54
N ILE A 140 -15.38 4.38 -1.35
CA ILE A 140 -15.00 3.37 -0.36
C ILE A 140 -16.24 2.74 0.27
N LEU A 141 -16.38 1.42 0.11
CA LEU A 141 -17.40 0.63 0.79
C LEU A 141 -16.91 0.19 2.17
N GLU A 142 -15.65 -0.21 2.25
CA GLU A 142 -15.03 -0.65 3.50
C GLU A 142 -13.53 -0.49 3.36
N GLU A 143 -12.86 -0.15 4.46
CA GLU A 143 -11.40 -0.01 4.51
C GLU A 143 -10.85 -0.81 5.68
N THR A 144 -9.66 -1.38 5.51
CA THR A 144 -8.92 -2.06 6.57
C THR A 144 -7.45 -1.67 6.50
N GLU A 145 -6.70 -1.97 7.55
CA GLU A 145 -5.27 -1.69 7.53
C GLU A 145 -4.47 -2.76 8.28
N LEU A 146 -3.21 -2.86 7.89
CA LEU A 146 -2.19 -3.65 8.56
C LEU A 146 -1.03 -2.70 8.83
N VAL A 147 -0.55 -2.66 10.08
CA VAL A 147 0.56 -1.78 10.44
C VAL A 147 1.82 -2.62 10.62
N GLY A 148 2.88 -2.25 9.95
CA GLY A 148 4.21 -2.84 10.15
C GLY A 148 5.14 -1.78 10.72
N ILE A 149 6.20 -2.22 11.42
CA ILE A 149 7.14 -1.31 12.08
C ILE A 149 8.52 -1.49 11.48
N TYR A 150 9.23 -0.38 11.30
CA TYR A 150 10.61 -0.42 10.84
C TYR A 150 11.42 0.73 11.44
N GLU A 151 12.68 0.46 11.78
CA GLU A 151 13.62 1.49 12.22
C GLU A 151 15.03 1.16 11.76
N GLN A 152 15.86 2.18 11.70
CA GLN A 152 17.29 2.02 11.40
C GLN A 152 18.16 2.54 12.52
#